data_1ae2761f461b7c3045080f5579d75063
#
_entry.id   1ae2761f461b7c3045080f5579d75063
#
_cell.length_a   1.000
_cell.length_b   1.000
_cell.length_c   1.000
_cell.angle_alpha   90.00
_cell.angle_beta   90.00
_cell.angle_gamma   90.00
#
_symmetry.space_group_name_H-M   'P 1'
#
loop_
_entity.id
_entity.type
_entity.pdbx_description
1 polymer ?
#
loop_
_entity_poly.entity_id
_entity_poly.type
_entity_poly.pdbx_seq_one_letter_code
_entity_poly.pdbx_strand_id
1 'polypeptide(L)'
;GTWANKSIKEAKLLGNIEVVASAKESGYTGIPSTPRVNDKHSYFHYTSNNTIFGTQYKGVPSEAGVPLVADMSSDIMSKKFDSSPFTLIYAGAQKNMGPAGTVMYAFDKSALGKTGRNIPSYLDLEVHLSKDSMFNTPPVFPVFTTLLTLRWLKNLGGVDAIEAINNKKAELIYNQIDRNPLFTGHADLDSR
;
A
#
# COMPACT_ATOMS: atom_id res chain seq x y z
N GLY A 1 -0.27 -12.00 2.53
CA GLY A 1 1.19 -12.09 2.50
C GLY A 1 1.85 -11.71 3.82
N THR A 2 3.18 -11.69 3.85
CA THR A 2 3.95 -11.51 5.10
C THR A 2 3.66 -10.16 5.79
N TRP A 3 3.63 -9.08 5.04
CA TRP A 3 3.42 -7.74 5.60
C TRP A 3 1.99 -7.56 6.09
N ALA A 4 1.00 -8.04 5.34
CA ALA A 4 -0.40 -8.05 5.80
C ALA A 4 -0.57 -8.84 7.11
N ASN A 5 0.09 -10.00 7.25
CA ASN A 5 0.06 -10.78 8.50
C ASN A 5 0.68 -10.03 9.67
N LYS A 6 1.75 -9.27 9.44
CA LYS A 6 2.34 -8.40 10.50
C LYS A 6 1.37 -7.29 10.91
N SER A 7 0.73 -6.62 9.95
CA SER A 7 -0.28 -5.60 10.23
C SER A 7 -1.47 -6.17 11.03
N ILE A 8 -1.95 -7.36 10.65
CA ILE A 8 -3.01 -8.07 11.40
C ILE A 8 -2.60 -8.33 12.85
N LYS A 9 -1.35 -8.78 13.06
CA LYS A 9 -0.84 -9.06 14.41
C LYS A 9 -0.87 -7.81 15.29
N GLU A 10 -0.37 -6.69 14.79
CA GLU A 10 -0.34 -5.43 15.54
C GLU A 10 -1.76 -4.86 15.74
N ALA A 11 -2.61 -4.91 14.73
CA ALA A 11 -3.98 -4.43 14.82
C ALA A 11 -4.81 -5.18 15.88
N LYS A 12 -4.57 -6.48 16.07
CA LYS A 12 -5.23 -7.30 17.12
C LYS A 12 -4.93 -6.83 18.55
N LEU A 13 -3.87 -6.08 18.75
CA LEU A 13 -3.55 -5.47 20.04
C LEU A 13 -4.45 -4.26 20.35
N LEU A 14 -5.04 -3.67 19.31
CA LEU A 14 -5.78 -2.41 19.39
C LEU A 14 -7.29 -2.58 19.19
N GLY A 15 -7.74 -3.73 18.70
CA GLY A 15 -9.16 -3.95 18.44
C GLY A 15 -9.48 -5.34 17.93
N ASN A 16 -10.76 -5.57 17.63
CA ASN A 16 -11.24 -6.82 17.05
C ASN A 16 -10.95 -6.83 15.54
N ILE A 17 -10.22 -7.85 15.09
CA ILE A 17 -9.80 -7.98 13.70
C ILE A 17 -10.39 -9.26 13.12
N GLU A 18 -11.13 -9.11 12.01
CA GLU A 18 -11.57 -10.19 11.17
C GLU A 18 -10.69 -10.28 9.92
N VAL A 19 -10.21 -11.47 9.58
CA VAL A 19 -9.46 -11.73 8.34
C VAL A 19 -10.44 -12.27 7.32
N VAL A 20 -10.95 -11.38 6.48
CA VAL A 20 -12.03 -11.69 5.53
C VAL A 20 -11.56 -12.43 4.27
N ALA A 21 -10.27 -12.34 3.93
CA ALA A 21 -9.68 -13.03 2.80
C ALA A 21 -8.20 -13.35 3.02
N SER A 22 -7.73 -14.49 2.54
CA SER A 22 -6.33 -14.88 2.61
C SER A 22 -5.99 -15.90 1.52
N ALA A 23 -4.87 -15.69 0.83
CA ALA A 23 -4.30 -16.66 -0.10
C ALA A 23 -3.25 -17.59 0.57
N LYS A 24 -3.31 -17.75 1.90
CA LYS A 24 -2.32 -18.56 2.64
C LYS A 24 -2.32 -20.03 2.21
N GLU A 25 -3.48 -20.60 1.97
CA GLU A 25 -3.63 -22.01 1.58
C GLU A 25 -3.03 -22.31 0.21
N SER A 26 -3.07 -21.32 -0.71
CA SER A 26 -2.40 -21.42 -2.01
C SER A 26 -0.91 -21.01 -1.97
N GLY A 27 -0.31 -20.83 -0.80
CA GLY A 27 1.06 -20.34 -0.69
C GLY A 27 1.26 -18.89 -1.16
N TYR A 28 0.19 -18.10 -1.24
CA TYR A 28 0.20 -16.71 -1.73
C TYR A 28 0.56 -16.59 -3.22
N THR A 29 0.22 -17.57 -4.03
CA THR A 29 0.48 -17.53 -5.48
C THR A 29 -0.45 -16.57 -6.21
N GLY A 30 -1.63 -16.31 -5.67
CA GLY A 30 -2.65 -15.44 -6.25
C GLY A 30 -3.22 -14.41 -5.29
N ILE A 31 -4.09 -13.56 -5.82
CA ILE A 31 -4.89 -12.62 -5.04
C ILE A 31 -6.17 -13.32 -4.59
N PRO A 32 -6.49 -13.34 -3.28
CA PRO A 32 -7.72 -13.95 -2.82
C PRO A 32 -8.94 -13.15 -3.28
N SER A 33 -10.03 -13.85 -3.57
CA SER A 33 -11.33 -13.20 -3.74
C SER A 33 -11.72 -12.51 -2.43
N THR A 34 -12.15 -11.27 -2.52
CA THR A 34 -12.57 -10.50 -1.35
C THR A 34 -14.07 -10.61 -1.19
N PRO A 35 -14.56 -11.08 -0.04
CA PRO A 35 -15.98 -11.08 0.27
C PRO A 35 -16.45 -9.64 0.46
N ARG A 36 -17.75 -9.45 0.33
CA ARG A 36 -18.37 -8.16 0.64
C ARG A 36 -18.20 -7.86 2.13
N VAL A 37 -17.57 -6.73 2.44
CA VAL A 37 -17.43 -6.23 3.82
C VAL A 37 -18.73 -5.54 4.22
N ASN A 38 -19.25 -5.84 5.40
CA ASN A 38 -20.49 -5.28 5.90
C ASN A 38 -20.25 -4.07 6.82
N ASP A 39 -21.31 -3.34 7.12
CA ASP A 39 -21.35 -2.12 7.92
C ASP A 39 -21.01 -2.29 9.41
N LYS A 40 -20.82 -3.53 9.89
CA LYS A 40 -20.36 -3.81 11.26
C LYS A 40 -18.89 -3.52 11.49
N HIS A 41 -18.11 -3.37 10.39
CA HIS A 41 -16.70 -3.06 10.47
C HIS A 41 -16.46 -1.54 10.45
N SER A 42 -15.53 -1.07 11.25
CA SER A 42 -15.13 0.34 11.27
C SER A 42 -14.37 0.76 10.02
N TYR A 43 -13.62 -0.16 9.40
CA TYR A 43 -12.91 0.03 8.15
C TYR A 43 -12.48 -1.32 7.54
N PHE A 44 -12.16 -1.29 6.26
CA PHE A 44 -11.54 -2.41 5.56
C PHE A 44 -10.10 -2.04 5.19
N HIS A 45 -9.15 -2.88 5.60
CA HIS A 45 -7.72 -2.69 5.32
C HIS A 45 -7.18 -3.79 4.41
N TYR A 46 -6.35 -3.41 3.43
CA TYR A 46 -5.59 -4.36 2.63
C TYR A 46 -4.18 -3.84 2.28
N THR A 47 -3.31 -4.76 1.89
CA THR A 47 -1.98 -4.44 1.35
C THR A 47 -2.03 -4.66 -0.16
N SER A 48 -1.85 -3.60 -0.94
CA SER A 48 -2.09 -3.59 -2.39
C SER A 48 -1.14 -4.47 -3.19
N ASN A 49 0.10 -4.61 -2.70
CA ASN A 49 1.14 -5.41 -3.35
C ASN A 49 1.89 -6.27 -2.34
N ASN A 50 1.93 -7.58 -2.59
CA ASN A 50 2.66 -8.53 -1.78
C ASN A 50 4.12 -8.63 -2.26
N THR A 51 4.98 -7.79 -1.72
CA THR A 51 6.36 -7.62 -2.16
C THR A 51 7.18 -8.91 -2.19
N ILE A 52 6.92 -9.84 -1.26
CA ILE A 52 7.73 -11.06 -1.11
C ILE A 52 7.30 -12.12 -2.12
N PHE A 53 6.00 -12.24 -2.37
CA PHE A 53 5.45 -13.30 -3.22
C PHE A 53 5.15 -12.84 -4.66
N GLY A 54 5.30 -11.54 -4.94
CA GLY A 54 5.14 -10.98 -6.29
C GLY A 54 3.70 -10.89 -6.77
N THR A 55 2.71 -10.83 -5.86
CA THR A 55 1.30 -10.72 -6.23
C THR A 55 0.76 -9.32 -5.94
N GLN A 56 -0.02 -8.74 -6.87
CA GLN A 56 -0.53 -7.39 -6.79
C GLN A 56 -2.03 -7.34 -7.13
N TYR A 57 -2.79 -6.58 -6.36
CA TYR A 57 -4.17 -6.24 -6.72
C TYR A 57 -4.20 -5.37 -7.99
N LYS A 58 -5.02 -5.75 -8.96
CA LYS A 58 -5.20 -4.99 -10.21
C LYS A 58 -6.19 -3.84 -10.08
N GLY A 59 -6.98 -3.84 -9.03
CA GLY A 59 -7.97 -2.82 -8.73
C GLY A 59 -8.29 -2.77 -7.23
N VAL A 60 -9.33 -2.03 -6.88
CA VAL A 60 -9.83 -1.97 -5.50
C VAL A 60 -10.49 -3.30 -5.16
N PRO A 61 -10.11 -3.95 -4.05
CA PRO A 61 -10.51 -5.34 -3.75
C PRO A 61 -12.00 -5.49 -3.36
N SER A 62 -12.68 -4.43 -2.97
CA SER A 62 -14.06 -4.51 -2.51
C SER A 62 -14.78 -3.18 -2.67
N GLU A 63 -16.06 -3.22 -3.03
CA GLU A 63 -16.99 -2.12 -2.78
C GLU A 63 -17.44 -2.20 -1.32
N ALA A 64 -16.54 -1.86 -0.42
CA ALA A 64 -16.84 -1.84 1.00
C ALA A 64 -17.74 -0.63 1.30
N GLY A 65 -18.90 -0.84 1.88
CA GLY A 65 -19.73 0.22 2.45
C GLY A 65 -19.12 0.86 3.72
N VAL A 66 -17.80 0.67 3.91
CA VAL A 66 -17.02 1.13 5.07
C VAL A 66 -15.74 1.81 4.59
N PRO A 67 -15.11 2.67 5.41
CA PRO A 67 -13.84 3.32 5.09
C PRO A 67 -12.79 2.35 4.57
N LEU A 68 -12.18 2.66 3.42
CA LEU A 68 -11.16 1.83 2.80
C LEU A 68 -9.76 2.35 3.13
N VAL A 69 -8.93 1.46 3.66
CA VAL A 69 -7.54 1.76 4.06
C VAL A 69 -6.57 0.87 3.29
N ALA A 70 -5.55 1.45 2.67
CA ALA A 70 -4.56 0.69 1.91
C ALA A 70 -3.12 0.94 2.35
N ASP A 71 -2.37 -0.15 2.53
CA ASP A 71 -0.91 -0.14 2.53
C ASP A 71 -0.42 -0.26 1.08
N MET A 72 0.11 0.84 0.55
CA MET A 72 0.70 0.91 -0.79
C MET A 72 2.22 1.07 -0.75
N SER A 73 2.87 0.69 0.33
CA SER A 73 4.31 0.91 0.52
C SER A 73 5.19 0.35 -0.59
N SER A 74 4.76 -0.71 -1.28
CA SER A 74 5.58 -1.33 -2.32
C SER A 74 5.19 -0.97 -3.76
N ASP A 75 4.04 -0.34 -3.98
CA ASP A 75 3.55 -0.04 -5.32
C ASP A 75 3.03 1.40 -5.53
N ILE A 76 3.04 2.23 -4.50
CA ILE A 76 2.72 3.65 -4.64
C ILE A 76 3.61 4.30 -5.74
N MET A 77 3.03 5.15 -6.58
CA MET A 77 3.72 5.82 -7.70
C MET A 77 4.30 4.86 -8.77
N SER A 78 3.97 3.56 -8.76
CA SER A 78 4.42 2.60 -9.78
C SER A 78 3.50 2.51 -10.99
N LYS A 79 2.23 2.80 -10.78
CA LYS A 79 1.17 2.81 -11.79
C LYS A 79 0.07 3.79 -11.41
N LYS A 80 -0.75 4.14 -12.41
CA LYS A 80 -1.95 4.96 -12.20
C LYS A 80 -3.05 4.16 -11.53
N PHE A 81 -3.78 4.78 -10.61
CA PHE A 81 -4.96 4.20 -9.98
C PHE A 81 -5.96 5.31 -9.58
N ASP A 82 -7.21 4.95 -9.42
CA ASP A 82 -8.21 5.84 -8.86
C ASP A 82 -8.10 5.88 -7.33
N SER A 83 -7.81 7.05 -6.79
CA SER A 83 -7.70 7.26 -5.34
C SER A 83 -9.03 7.60 -4.66
N SER A 84 -10.09 7.87 -5.42
CA SER A 84 -11.37 8.35 -4.89
C SER A 84 -12.05 7.41 -3.88
N PRO A 85 -11.95 6.06 -3.99
CA PRO A 85 -12.59 5.16 -3.04
C PRO A 85 -11.87 5.04 -1.69
N PHE A 86 -10.67 5.60 -1.56
CA PHE A 86 -9.87 5.42 -0.36
C PHE A 86 -10.12 6.50 0.69
N THR A 87 -10.36 6.06 1.92
CA THR A 87 -10.37 6.94 3.09
C THR A 87 -8.95 7.24 3.57
N LEU A 88 -8.06 6.25 3.48
CA LEU A 88 -6.65 6.39 3.84
C LEU A 88 -5.77 5.50 2.95
N ILE A 89 -4.73 6.10 2.40
CA ILE A 89 -3.59 5.41 1.80
C ILE A 89 -2.35 5.75 2.61
N TYR A 90 -1.55 4.77 2.97
CA TYR A 90 -0.24 5.02 3.54
C TYR A 90 0.84 4.23 2.80
N ALA A 91 2.04 4.80 2.76
CA ALA A 91 3.16 4.21 2.05
C ALA A 91 4.49 4.64 2.66
N GLY A 92 5.29 3.67 3.10
CA GLY A 92 6.68 3.91 3.46
C GLY A 92 7.51 4.24 2.22
N ALA A 93 8.36 5.27 2.30
CA ALA A 93 9.12 5.75 1.15
C ALA A 93 10.19 4.78 0.64
N GLN A 94 10.71 3.90 1.50
CA GLN A 94 11.90 3.08 1.29
C GLN A 94 11.87 2.09 0.12
N LYS A 95 10.75 1.95 -0.55
CA LYS A 95 10.62 1.05 -1.71
C LYS A 95 10.58 1.80 -3.03
N ASN A 96 9.68 2.76 -3.17
CA ASN A 96 9.45 3.40 -4.47
C ASN A 96 9.54 4.94 -4.48
N MET A 97 9.61 5.60 -3.32
CA MET A 97 9.66 7.06 -3.26
C MET A 97 11.00 7.63 -2.80
N GLY A 98 11.83 6.84 -2.10
CA GLY A 98 13.08 7.34 -1.55
C GLY A 98 13.70 6.39 -0.50
N PRO A 99 14.56 6.90 0.39
CA PRO A 99 15.14 6.11 1.47
C PRO A 99 14.16 5.86 2.61
N ALA A 100 14.52 4.98 3.53
CA ALA A 100 13.81 4.81 4.80
C ALA A 100 13.83 6.09 5.63
N GLY A 101 12.78 6.30 6.44
CA GLY A 101 12.66 7.41 7.38
C GLY A 101 11.46 8.32 7.16
N THR A 102 10.75 8.18 6.03
CA THR A 102 9.51 8.92 5.76
C THR A 102 8.36 7.98 5.40
N VAL A 103 7.16 8.39 5.75
CA VAL A 103 5.90 7.74 5.36
C VAL A 103 4.98 8.78 4.76
N MET A 104 4.38 8.48 3.63
CA MET A 104 3.33 9.29 3.03
C MET A 104 1.97 8.82 3.57
N TYR A 105 1.13 9.76 3.95
CA TYR A 105 -0.29 9.55 4.23
C TYR A 105 -1.12 10.41 3.28
N ALA A 106 -2.06 9.81 2.56
CA ALA A 106 -3.11 10.50 1.82
C ALA A 106 -4.45 10.06 2.39
N PHE A 107 -5.27 10.98 2.89
CA PHE A 107 -6.49 10.63 3.60
C PHE A 107 -7.60 11.67 3.44
N ASP A 108 -8.82 11.21 3.59
CA ASP A 108 -9.98 12.07 3.72
C ASP A 108 -9.97 12.74 5.10
N LYS A 109 -9.81 14.06 5.12
CA LYS A 109 -9.78 14.85 6.36
C LYS A 109 -11.05 14.67 7.20
N SER A 110 -12.18 14.41 6.56
CA SER A 110 -13.47 14.20 7.26
C SER A 110 -13.49 12.92 8.10
N ALA A 111 -12.55 12.01 7.89
CA ALA A 111 -12.43 10.76 8.66
C ALA A 111 -11.70 10.94 10.00
N LEU A 112 -11.00 12.07 10.21
CA LEU A 112 -10.25 12.34 11.43
C LEU A 112 -11.17 12.69 12.61
N GLY A 113 -10.66 12.54 13.83
CA GLY A 113 -11.31 12.96 15.07
C GLY A 113 -12.57 12.18 15.48
N LYS A 114 -12.95 11.12 14.72
CA LYS A 114 -14.23 10.42 14.94
C LYS A 114 -14.19 9.28 15.96
N THR A 115 -13.01 8.88 16.39
CA THR A 115 -12.89 7.65 17.20
C THR A 115 -13.26 7.82 18.66
N GLY A 116 -13.23 9.05 19.19
CA GLY A 116 -13.39 9.34 20.61
C GLY A 116 -12.33 8.68 21.52
N ARG A 117 -11.28 8.08 20.93
CA ARG A 117 -10.21 7.39 21.67
C ARG A 117 -9.18 8.39 22.11
N ASN A 118 -8.70 8.21 23.35
CA ASN A 118 -7.51 8.93 23.81
C ASN A 118 -6.26 8.23 23.26
N ILE A 119 -5.62 8.85 22.28
CA ILE A 119 -4.42 8.32 21.61
C ILE A 119 -3.23 9.26 21.86
N PRO A 120 -2.00 8.74 21.93
CA PRO A 120 -0.81 9.58 22.03
C PRO A 120 -0.71 10.54 20.86
N SER A 121 -0.33 11.80 21.12
CA SER A 121 -0.24 12.84 20.08
C SER A 121 0.59 12.44 18.86
N TYR A 122 1.65 11.65 19.06
CA TYR A 122 2.49 11.17 17.97
C TYR A 122 1.76 10.21 17.00
N LEU A 123 0.72 9.52 17.47
CA LEU A 123 -0.10 8.60 16.68
C LEU A 123 -1.36 9.27 16.11
N ASP A 124 -1.58 10.54 16.44
CA ASP A 124 -2.75 11.29 16.02
C ASP A 124 -2.48 12.04 14.72
N LEU A 125 -3.11 11.60 13.63
CA LEU A 125 -2.98 12.23 12.31
C LEU A 125 -3.49 13.68 12.29
N GLU A 126 -4.44 14.05 13.15
CA GLU A 126 -4.94 15.43 13.26
C GLU A 126 -3.85 16.37 13.78
N VAL A 127 -3.07 15.92 14.76
CA VAL A 127 -1.91 16.66 15.27
C VAL A 127 -0.87 16.88 14.18
N HIS A 128 -0.52 15.84 13.42
CA HIS A 128 0.42 15.95 12.31
C HIS A 128 -0.09 16.88 11.21
N LEU A 129 -1.38 16.79 10.88
CA LEU A 129 -2.01 17.68 9.88
C LEU A 129 -1.96 19.14 10.32
N SER A 130 -2.29 19.44 11.57
CA SER A 130 -2.30 20.81 12.13
C SER A 130 -0.92 21.47 12.16
N LYS A 131 0.14 20.69 12.06
CA LYS A 131 1.54 21.13 12.08
C LYS A 131 2.25 20.93 10.74
N ASP A 132 1.51 20.77 9.63
CA ASP A 132 2.07 20.57 8.30
C ASP A 132 3.13 19.44 8.26
N SER A 133 2.85 18.33 8.97
CA SER A 133 3.75 17.18 9.14
C SER A 133 5.03 17.48 9.94
N MET A 134 5.11 18.61 10.62
CA MET A 134 6.28 19.03 11.40
C MET A 134 5.98 19.11 12.92
N PHE A 135 5.16 18.19 13.40
CA PHE A 135 4.88 18.07 14.85
C PHE A 135 6.14 17.81 15.67
N ASN A 136 7.05 17.02 15.14
CA ASN A 136 8.40 16.79 15.69
C ASN A 136 9.44 17.08 14.60
N THR A 137 10.71 17.17 14.98
CA THR A 137 11.83 17.40 14.05
C THR A 137 11.80 16.36 12.92
N PRO A 138 11.67 16.78 11.66
CA PRO A 138 11.57 15.85 10.54
C PRO A 138 12.93 15.26 10.18
N PRO A 139 12.98 14.04 9.63
CA PRO A 139 14.20 13.46 9.09
C PRO A 139 14.57 14.14 7.78
N VAL A 140 15.32 15.25 7.85
CA VAL A 140 15.58 16.17 6.70
C VAL A 140 16.13 15.45 5.49
N PHE A 141 17.14 14.59 5.65
CA PHE A 141 17.78 13.88 4.54
C PHE A 141 16.80 12.94 3.79
N PRO A 142 16.03 12.06 4.44
CA PRO A 142 15.00 11.26 3.78
C PRO A 142 13.94 12.10 3.05
N VAL A 143 13.47 13.18 3.65
CA VAL A 143 12.49 14.08 3.02
C VAL A 143 13.08 14.73 1.77
N PHE A 144 14.29 15.25 1.86
CA PHE A 144 14.98 15.87 0.72
C PHE A 144 15.21 14.87 -0.42
N THR A 145 15.67 13.66 -0.12
CA THR A 145 15.91 12.63 -1.13
C THR A 145 14.59 12.17 -1.78
N THR A 146 13.52 12.01 -0.99
CA THR A 146 12.17 11.73 -1.53
C THR A 146 11.71 12.84 -2.47
N LEU A 147 11.94 14.12 -2.13
CA LEU A 147 11.64 15.24 -3.02
C LEU A 147 12.39 15.12 -4.36
N LEU A 148 13.67 14.77 -4.34
CA LEU A 148 14.47 14.59 -5.56
C LEU A 148 13.92 13.44 -6.43
N THR A 149 13.57 12.32 -5.81
CA THR A 149 12.97 11.17 -6.50
C THR A 149 11.63 11.55 -7.16
N LEU A 150 10.76 12.26 -6.45
CA LEU A 150 9.47 12.69 -7.00
C LEU A 150 9.63 13.74 -8.11
N ARG A 151 10.61 14.64 -8.01
CA ARG A 151 10.96 15.57 -9.09
C ARG A 151 11.47 14.83 -10.33
N TRP A 152 12.33 13.84 -10.14
CA TRP A 152 12.79 12.98 -11.22
C TRP A 152 11.62 12.26 -11.89
N LEU A 153 10.72 11.64 -11.12
CA LEU A 153 9.51 10.99 -11.64
C LEU A 153 8.64 11.95 -12.45
N LYS A 154 8.42 13.16 -11.93
CA LYS A 154 7.67 14.22 -12.64
C LYS A 154 8.32 14.58 -13.97
N ASN A 155 9.65 14.75 -14.00
CA ASN A 155 10.41 15.12 -15.19
C ASN A 155 10.46 13.98 -16.21
N LEU A 156 10.38 12.71 -15.77
CA LEU A 156 10.31 11.53 -16.63
C LEU A 156 9.00 11.47 -17.44
N GLY A 157 7.98 12.20 -17.04
CA GLY A 157 6.63 12.15 -17.61
C GLY A 157 5.57 11.61 -16.63
N GLY A 158 5.92 11.53 -15.34
CA GLY A 158 5.01 11.13 -14.27
C GLY A 158 4.74 9.63 -14.19
N VAL A 159 3.61 9.31 -13.57
CA VAL A 159 3.24 7.92 -13.29
C VAL A 159 2.96 7.13 -14.57
N ASP A 160 2.38 7.74 -15.59
CA ASP A 160 2.09 7.08 -16.86
C ASP A 160 3.39 6.58 -17.56
N ALA A 161 4.44 7.42 -17.54
CA ALA A 161 5.73 7.06 -18.12
C ALA A 161 6.44 5.94 -17.34
N ILE A 162 6.44 6.01 -16.01
CA ILE A 162 7.10 4.98 -15.21
C ILE A 162 6.33 3.66 -15.23
N GLU A 163 4.99 3.68 -15.32
CA GLU A 163 4.17 2.49 -15.49
C GLU A 163 4.53 1.73 -16.77
N ALA A 164 4.68 2.42 -17.88
CA ALA A 164 5.12 1.81 -19.15
C ALA A 164 6.51 1.15 -19.02
N ILE A 165 7.45 1.81 -18.34
CA ILE A 165 8.78 1.27 -18.07
C ILE A 165 8.70 0.04 -17.15
N ASN A 166 7.90 0.09 -16.10
CA ASN A 166 7.73 -1.00 -15.14
C ASN A 166 7.11 -2.23 -15.80
N ASN A 167 6.08 -2.06 -16.63
CA ASN A 167 5.46 -3.15 -17.39
C ASN A 167 6.48 -3.82 -18.30
N LYS A 168 7.29 -3.05 -19.01
CA LYS A 168 8.35 -3.62 -19.88
C LYS A 168 9.40 -4.38 -19.09
N LYS A 169 9.81 -3.90 -17.91
CA LYS A 169 10.74 -4.63 -17.02
C LYS A 169 10.13 -5.94 -16.53
N ALA A 170 8.87 -5.91 -16.10
CA ALA A 170 8.16 -7.09 -15.64
C ALA A 170 8.02 -8.13 -16.77
N GLU A 171 7.63 -7.70 -17.98
CA GLU A 171 7.54 -8.54 -19.15
C GLU A 171 8.87 -9.26 -19.47
N LEU A 172 9.98 -8.54 -19.45
CA LEU A 172 11.30 -9.12 -19.69
C LEU A 172 11.65 -10.24 -18.69
N ILE A 173 11.35 -10.01 -17.40
CA ILE A 173 11.64 -10.97 -16.34
C ILE A 173 10.71 -12.18 -16.45
N TYR A 174 9.40 -11.96 -16.56
CA TYR A 174 8.44 -13.04 -16.59
C TYR A 174 8.56 -13.89 -17.87
N ASN A 175 8.81 -13.28 -19.03
CA ASN A 175 9.11 -14.02 -20.25
C ASN A 175 10.35 -14.91 -20.10
N GLN A 176 11.37 -14.46 -19.35
CA GLN A 176 12.55 -15.28 -19.07
C GLN A 176 12.22 -16.45 -18.14
N ILE A 177 11.42 -16.22 -17.09
CA ILE A 177 10.98 -17.26 -16.16
C ILE A 177 10.13 -18.31 -16.87
N ASP A 178 9.15 -17.87 -17.66
CA ASP A 178 8.16 -18.75 -18.29
C ASP A 178 8.76 -19.63 -19.41
N ARG A 179 9.81 -19.18 -20.11
CA ARG A 179 10.48 -19.94 -21.17
C ARG A 179 11.67 -20.78 -20.73
N ASN A 180 12.21 -20.56 -19.53
CA ASN A 180 13.43 -21.21 -19.08
C ASN A 180 13.10 -22.29 -18.05
N PRO A 181 13.34 -23.58 -18.35
CA PRO A 181 12.97 -24.70 -17.48
C PRO A 181 13.74 -24.74 -16.15
N LEU A 182 14.77 -23.91 -15.98
CA LEU A 182 15.47 -23.76 -14.70
C LEU A 182 14.69 -22.93 -13.67
N PHE A 183 13.63 -22.24 -14.08
CA PHE A 183 12.83 -21.38 -13.20
C PHE A 183 11.38 -21.83 -13.14
N THR A 184 10.76 -21.63 -12.00
CA THR A 184 9.31 -21.79 -11.82
C THR A 184 8.77 -20.48 -11.28
N GLY A 185 7.84 -19.86 -11.98
CA GLY A 185 7.14 -18.65 -11.51
C GLY A 185 6.30 -18.97 -10.29
N HIS A 186 6.41 -18.14 -9.23
CA HIS A 186 5.62 -18.33 -8.01
C HIS A 186 4.21 -17.75 -8.16
N ALA A 187 4.11 -16.53 -8.68
CA ALA A 187 2.84 -15.83 -8.81
C ALA A 187 2.05 -16.30 -10.04
N ASP A 188 0.75 -16.47 -9.87
CA ASP A 188 -0.18 -16.77 -10.94
C ASP A 188 -0.21 -15.62 -11.97
N LEU A 189 -0.49 -15.95 -13.25
CA LEU A 189 -0.41 -15.00 -14.37
C LEU A 189 -1.28 -13.75 -14.17
N ASP A 190 -2.47 -13.90 -13.61
CA ASP A 190 -3.42 -12.82 -13.37
C ASP A 190 -3.03 -11.93 -12.17
N SER A 191 -2.10 -12.39 -11.37
CA SER A 191 -1.69 -11.78 -10.09
C SER A 191 -0.29 -11.14 -10.13
N ARG A 192 0.41 -11.28 -11.26
CA ARG A 192 1.76 -10.72 -11.49
C ARG A 192 1.75 -9.21 -11.67
#